data_b590562e3a4e5a05955924c256f81ee4
#
_entry.id   b590562e3a4e5a05955924c256f81ee4
#
_cell.length_a   1.000
_cell.length_b   1.000
_cell.length_c   1.000
_cell.angle_alpha   90.00
_cell.angle_beta   90.00
_cell.angle_gamma   90.00
#
_symmetry.space_group_name_H-M   'P 1'
#
loop_
_entity.id
_entity.type
_entity.pdbx_description
1 polymer ?
#
loop_
_entity_poly.entity_id
_entity_poly.type
_entity_poly.pdbx_seq_one_letter_code
_entity_poly.pdbx_strand_id
1 'polypeptide(L)'
;AVIAGACFCVLPLYPVYGLSEFGIPLVAYAFLCLWKRKRILPALMCTLLFGLTSHLVYTGYVVLGLWLLALLVAFFQKRKNKWPVLGFAELLVTYVIVNWSLILEILVGDSSYVSHREEMVSSATPFFETFWSLFRNSAQHAPSLHKYLILPIVIFLLLGAFCKKEETDRMIYKAAVINFLFLIGIALFYAFCHMTVVVDFKNSVTGFLHYFQIHRFYWLYPADWYLEFALAAAVLWRTKVPHTDSRMLPGKLVILAVCLLPTLQLLKVNSGMYLNVNQINNGSGITGYISWESWFAEDLMQE
;
A
#
# COMPACT_ATOMS: atom_id res chain seq x y z
N ALA A 1 -2.48 6.77 -16.05
CA ALA A 1 -3.09 7.10 -14.74
C ALA A 1 -4.51 6.53 -14.64
N VAL A 2 -5.44 6.83 -15.57
CA VAL A 2 -6.85 6.38 -15.47
C VAL A 2 -6.97 4.85 -15.37
N ILE A 3 -6.27 4.11 -16.24
CA ILE A 3 -6.29 2.64 -16.22
C ILE A 3 -5.75 2.11 -14.88
N ALA A 4 -4.61 2.62 -14.43
CA ALA A 4 -4.03 2.21 -13.15
C ALA A 4 -4.97 2.53 -11.97
N GLY A 5 -5.60 3.71 -11.97
CA GLY A 5 -6.60 4.07 -10.98
C GLY A 5 -7.83 3.16 -11.00
N ALA A 6 -8.34 2.83 -12.19
CA ALA A 6 -9.45 1.89 -12.32
C ALA A 6 -9.09 0.49 -11.81
N CYS A 7 -7.89 -0.02 -12.13
CA CYS A 7 -7.39 -1.29 -11.62
C CYS A 7 -7.28 -1.27 -10.07
N PHE A 8 -6.78 -0.18 -9.51
CA PHE A 8 -6.68 -0.03 -8.06
C PHE A 8 -8.07 -0.01 -7.38
N CYS A 9 -9.05 0.70 -7.97
CA CYS A 9 -10.40 0.79 -7.41
C CYS A 9 -11.18 -0.54 -7.41
N VAL A 10 -10.78 -1.50 -8.24
CA VAL A 10 -11.44 -2.84 -8.29
C VAL A 10 -10.70 -3.89 -7.47
N LEU A 11 -9.69 -3.52 -6.70
CA LEU A 11 -9.00 -4.45 -5.82
C LEU A 11 -9.96 -5.01 -4.76
N PRO A 12 -9.87 -6.32 -4.48
CA PRO A 12 -10.68 -6.97 -3.46
C PRO A 12 -10.13 -6.69 -2.05
N LEU A 13 -10.07 -5.42 -1.66
CA LEU A 13 -9.59 -5.04 -0.34
C LEU A 13 -10.58 -5.46 0.73
N TYR A 14 -10.07 -5.98 1.83
CA TYR A 14 -10.89 -6.40 2.94
C TYR A 14 -11.59 -5.17 3.58
N PRO A 15 -12.92 -5.20 3.81
CA PRO A 15 -13.67 -4.00 4.21
C PRO A 15 -13.12 -3.27 5.43
N VAL A 16 -12.63 -4.01 6.43
CA VAL A 16 -12.07 -3.45 7.68
C VAL A 16 -10.83 -2.59 7.41
N TYR A 17 -10.05 -2.91 6.38
CA TYR A 17 -8.79 -2.23 6.06
C TYR A 17 -8.92 -1.35 4.82
N GLY A 18 -9.99 -1.50 4.06
CA GLY A 18 -10.15 -0.89 2.74
C GLY A 18 -10.00 0.63 2.75
N LEU A 19 -10.58 1.33 3.72
CA LEU A 19 -10.44 2.80 3.84
C LEU A 19 -8.99 3.22 4.12
N SER A 20 -8.25 2.43 4.89
CA SER A 20 -6.83 2.68 5.15
C SER A 20 -5.99 2.55 3.88
N GLU A 21 -6.25 1.56 3.04
CA GLU A 21 -5.50 1.31 1.81
C GLU A 21 -5.94 2.23 0.67
N PHE A 22 -7.25 2.40 0.45
CA PHE A 22 -7.79 3.33 -0.55
C PHE A 22 -7.45 4.78 -0.25
N GLY A 23 -7.23 5.13 1.01
CA GLY A 23 -6.84 6.47 1.43
C GLY A 23 -5.37 6.82 1.13
N ILE A 24 -4.48 5.83 0.87
CA ILE A 24 -3.05 6.09 0.61
C ILE A 24 -2.82 7.05 -0.57
N PRO A 25 -3.43 6.88 -1.75
CA PRO A 25 -3.28 7.85 -2.83
C PRO A 25 -3.80 9.24 -2.48
N LEU A 26 -4.85 9.33 -1.66
CA LEU A 26 -5.42 10.60 -1.21
C LEU A 26 -4.44 11.38 -0.33
N VAL A 27 -3.87 10.73 0.68
CA VAL A 27 -2.90 11.37 1.57
C VAL A 27 -1.58 11.68 0.85
N ALA A 28 -1.14 10.83 -0.09
CA ALA A 28 0.02 11.11 -0.93
C ALA A 28 -0.21 12.35 -1.81
N TYR A 29 -1.39 12.49 -2.41
CA TYR A 29 -1.78 13.69 -3.15
C TYR A 29 -1.81 14.93 -2.25
N ALA A 30 -2.39 14.82 -1.05
CA ALA A 30 -2.41 15.91 -0.06
C ALA A 30 -0.99 16.36 0.30
N PHE A 31 -0.10 15.41 0.63
CA PHE A 31 1.31 15.69 0.88
C PHE A 31 1.97 16.46 -0.27
N LEU A 32 1.80 16.00 -1.51
CA LEU A 32 2.36 16.67 -2.70
C LEU A 32 1.81 18.08 -2.89
N CYS A 33 0.54 18.31 -2.60
CA CYS A 33 -0.07 19.64 -2.66
C CYS A 33 0.54 20.59 -1.62
N LEU A 34 0.69 20.13 -0.37
CA LEU A 34 1.33 20.90 0.71
C LEU A 34 2.81 21.14 0.40
N TRP A 35 3.51 20.13 -0.12
CA TRP A 35 4.91 20.24 -0.54
C TRP A 35 5.14 21.30 -1.62
N LYS A 36 4.21 21.37 -2.59
CA LYS A 36 4.23 22.33 -3.70
C LYS A 36 3.52 23.65 -3.38
N ARG A 37 3.01 23.86 -2.17
CA ARG A 37 2.20 25.02 -1.75
C ARG A 37 0.99 25.27 -2.66
N LYS A 38 0.34 24.20 -3.12
CA LYS A 38 -0.84 24.27 -3.99
C LYS A 38 -2.04 23.65 -3.28
N ARG A 39 -3.24 24.24 -3.45
CA ARG A 39 -4.49 23.72 -2.91
C ARG A 39 -4.39 23.33 -1.42
N ILE A 40 -3.85 24.24 -0.60
CA ILE A 40 -3.52 23.97 0.79
C ILE A 40 -4.72 23.50 1.60
N LEU A 41 -5.84 24.28 1.55
CA LEU A 41 -7.05 23.92 2.31
C LEU A 41 -7.63 22.58 1.90
N PRO A 42 -7.88 22.25 0.61
CA PRO A 42 -8.29 20.90 0.21
C PRO A 42 -7.30 19.82 0.63
N ALA A 43 -5.99 20.09 0.60
CA ALA A 43 -4.99 19.13 1.03
C ALA A 43 -5.07 18.83 2.53
N LEU A 44 -5.24 19.83 3.39
CA LEU A 44 -5.48 19.64 4.82
C LEU A 44 -6.77 18.87 5.07
N MET A 45 -7.86 19.21 4.38
CA MET A 45 -9.12 18.44 4.49
C MET A 45 -8.94 16.95 4.09
N CYS A 46 -8.15 16.67 3.05
CA CYS A 46 -7.82 15.29 2.67
C CYS A 46 -6.97 14.59 3.74
N THR A 47 -6.03 15.31 4.36
CA THR A 47 -5.20 14.79 5.46
C THR A 47 -6.05 14.46 6.68
N LEU A 48 -6.94 15.36 7.07
CA LEU A 48 -7.89 15.15 8.15
C LEU A 48 -8.80 13.95 7.87
N LEU A 49 -9.40 13.89 6.68
CA LEU A 49 -10.26 12.79 6.27
C LEU A 49 -9.52 11.44 6.36
N PHE A 50 -8.29 11.37 5.85
CA PHE A 50 -7.47 10.17 5.95
C PHE A 50 -7.21 9.79 7.41
N GLY A 51 -6.85 10.73 8.28
CA GLY A 51 -6.62 10.49 9.71
C GLY A 51 -7.86 9.97 10.44
N LEU A 52 -9.06 10.45 10.06
CA LEU A 52 -10.33 10.01 10.66
C LEU A 52 -10.79 8.63 10.17
N THR A 53 -10.43 8.23 8.95
CA THR A 53 -10.97 7.02 8.31
C THR A 53 -9.97 5.87 8.23
N SER A 54 -8.68 6.11 8.49
CA SER A 54 -7.64 5.10 8.44
C SER A 54 -7.17 4.68 9.83
N HIS A 55 -6.64 3.47 9.93
CA HIS A 55 -6.12 2.94 11.19
C HIS A 55 -4.65 3.29 11.39
N LEU A 56 -4.33 3.86 12.57
CA LEU A 56 -2.95 4.15 12.98
C LEU A 56 -2.05 2.91 12.89
N VAL A 57 -2.54 1.77 13.39
CA VAL A 57 -1.75 0.52 13.51
C VAL A 57 -1.52 -0.20 12.18
N TYR A 58 -2.28 0.11 11.12
CA TYR A 58 -2.13 -0.54 9.81
C TYR A 58 -1.31 0.33 8.85
N THR A 59 -1.87 1.44 8.42
CA THR A 59 -1.23 2.34 7.44
C THR A 59 -0.72 3.63 8.06
N GLY A 60 -1.35 4.07 9.15
CA GLY A 60 -1.10 5.40 9.71
C GLY A 60 0.34 5.61 10.16
N TYR A 61 0.93 4.66 10.91
CA TYR A 61 2.31 4.79 11.37
C TYR A 61 3.32 4.77 10.20
N VAL A 62 3.03 4.00 9.13
CA VAL A 62 3.86 3.97 7.94
C VAL A 62 3.82 5.31 7.22
N VAL A 63 2.63 5.87 7.03
CA VAL A 63 2.44 7.19 6.40
C VAL A 63 3.10 8.27 7.23
N LEU A 64 2.92 8.27 8.56
CA LEU A 64 3.61 9.21 9.46
C LEU A 64 5.13 9.07 9.36
N GLY A 65 5.64 7.84 9.36
CA GLY A 65 7.08 7.57 9.25
C GLY A 65 7.68 8.10 7.94
N LEU A 66 7.03 7.83 6.81
CA LEU A 66 7.46 8.33 5.49
C LEU A 66 7.35 9.85 5.40
N TRP A 67 6.28 10.43 5.95
CA TRP A 67 6.11 11.88 5.97
C TRP A 67 7.18 12.55 6.84
N LEU A 68 7.46 11.99 8.03
CA LEU A 68 8.53 12.47 8.89
C LEU A 68 9.90 12.39 8.20
N LEU A 69 10.19 11.29 7.52
CA LEU A 69 11.42 11.14 6.73
C LEU A 69 11.53 12.23 5.66
N ALA A 70 10.43 12.53 4.95
CA ALA A 70 10.41 13.60 3.97
C ALA A 70 10.64 14.98 4.62
N LEU A 71 10.11 15.23 5.82
CA LEU A 71 10.36 16.45 6.58
C LEU A 71 11.83 16.57 7.02
N LEU A 72 12.45 15.48 7.45
CA LEU A 72 13.88 15.44 7.79
C LEU A 72 14.74 15.76 6.56
N VAL A 73 14.45 15.16 5.41
CA VAL A 73 15.13 15.49 4.15
C VAL A 73 14.94 16.96 3.79
N ALA A 74 13.73 17.53 3.95
CA ALA A 74 13.48 18.95 3.72
C ALA A 74 14.27 19.86 4.68
N PHE A 75 14.40 19.44 5.93
CA PHE A 75 15.20 20.15 6.94
C PHE A 75 16.67 20.20 6.54
N PHE A 76 17.28 19.08 6.18
CA PHE A 76 18.67 19.05 5.70
C PHE A 76 18.87 19.82 4.40
N GLN A 77 17.86 19.86 3.52
CA GLN A 77 17.86 20.68 2.31
C GLN A 77 17.57 22.17 2.59
N LYS A 78 17.41 22.58 3.85
CA LYS A 78 17.07 23.95 4.28
C LYS A 78 15.83 24.52 3.58
N ARG A 79 14.85 23.68 3.28
CA ARG A 79 13.60 24.10 2.65
C ARG A 79 12.68 24.80 3.66
N LYS A 80 12.34 26.05 3.38
CA LYS A 80 11.43 26.85 4.21
C LYS A 80 9.97 26.68 3.74
N ASN A 81 9.38 25.53 4.01
CA ASN A 81 7.97 25.28 3.73
C ASN A 81 7.27 24.71 4.96
N LYS A 82 6.39 25.51 5.58
CA LYS A 82 5.67 25.11 6.81
C LYS A 82 4.47 24.19 6.56
N TRP A 83 3.93 24.14 5.34
CA TRP A 83 2.68 23.45 5.07
C TRP A 83 2.76 21.93 5.24
N PRO A 84 3.82 21.23 4.78
CA PRO A 84 3.97 19.81 5.09
C PRO A 84 4.14 19.52 6.60
N VAL A 85 4.73 20.47 7.36
CA VAL A 85 4.83 20.34 8.83
C VAL A 85 3.45 20.46 9.46
N LEU A 86 2.63 21.40 8.99
CA LEU A 86 1.25 21.56 9.48
C LEU A 86 0.40 20.32 9.16
N GLY A 87 0.47 19.78 7.93
CA GLY A 87 -0.25 18.56 7.56
C GLY A 87 0.20 17.34 8.37
N PHE A 88 1.50 17.21 8.66
CA PHE A 88 2.02 16.17 9.55
C PHE A 88 1.46 16.31 10.97
N ALA A 89 1.48 17.53 11.52
CA ALA A 89 0.96 17.79 12.86
C ALA A 89 -0.56 17.51 12.93
N GLU A 90 -1.32 17.93 11.92
CA GLU A 90 -2.75 17.64 11.81
C GLU A 90 -3.02 16.13 11.80
N LEU A 91 -2.30 15.37 10.97
CA LEU A 91 -2.45 13.90 10.91
C LEU A 91 -2.10 13.23 12.23
N LEU A 92 -0.99 13.65 12.86
CA LEU A 92 -0.55 13.13 14.15
C LEU A 92 -1.58 13.42 15.26
N VAL A 93 -2.06 14.66 15.35
CA VAL A 93 -3.09 15.04 16.34
C VAL A 93 -4.38 14.28 16.10
N THR A 94 -4.81 14.13 14.85
CA THR A 94 -6.00 13.34 14.51
C THR A 94 -5.86 11.90 14.97
N TYR A 95 -4.73 11.26 14.72
CA TYR A 95 -4.49 9.89 15.20
C TYR A 95 -4.44 9.78 16.73
N VAL A 96 -3.86 10.76 17.42
CA VAL A 96 -3.86 10.80 18.90
C VAL A 96 -5.29 10.89 19.42
N ILE A 97 -6.13 11.74 18.84
CA ILE A 97 -7.53 11.89 19.26
C ILE A 97 -8.33 10.62 18.98
N VAL A 98 -8.23 10.08 17.76
CA VAL A 98 -9.01 8.90 17.34
C VAL A 98 -8.58 7.64 18.10
N ASN A 99 -7.29 7.50 18.42
CA ASN A 99 -6.75 6.32 19.11
C ASN A 99 -6.41 6.61 20.59
N TRP A 100 -7.09 7.58 21.22
CA TRP A 100 -6.77 8.02 22.56
C TRP A 100 -6.82 6.89 23.60
N SER A 101 -7.83 6.02 23.53
CA SER A 101 -7.95 4.87 24.44
C SER A 101 -6.76 3.90 24.29
N LEU A 102 -6.36 3.59 23.07
CA LEU A 102 -5.20 2.73 22.79
C LEU A 102 -3.89 3.35 23.31
N ILE A 103 -3.74 4.67 23.16
CA ILE A 103 -2.54 5.39 23.61
C ILE A 103 -2.49 5.40 25.15
N LEU A 104 -3.62 5.64 25.82
CA LEU A 104 -3.70 5.58 27.28
C LEU A 104 -3.35 4.18 27.79
N GLU A 105 -3.86 3.14 27.16
CA GLU A 105 -3.58 1.77 27.53
C GLU A 105 -2.08 1.44 27.41
N ILE A 106 -1.42 1.88 26.35
CA ILE A 106 0.02 1.71 26.17
C ILE A 106 0.84 2.48 27.21
N LEU A 107 0.38 3.69 27.60
CA LEU A 107 1.13 4.58 28.51
C LEU A 107 0.90 4.28 29.98
N VAL A 108 -0.33 3.94 30.35
CA VAL A 108 -0.73 3.77 31.76
C VAL A 108 -0.66 2.29 32.18
N GLY A 109 -0.79 1.37 31.23
CA GLY A 109 -0.61 -0.06 31.44
C GLY A 109 -1.59 -0.65 32.46
N ASP A 110 -2.89 -0.66 32.16
CA ASP A 110 -3.80 -1.44 32.97
C ASP A 110 -3.58 -2.94 32.66
N SER A 111 -3.03 -3.66 33.64
CA SER A 111 -2.70 -5.08 33.53
C SER A 111 -3.92 -6.01 33.35
N SER A 112 -5.13 -5.45 33.32
CA SER A 112 -6.36 -6.21 33.12
C SER A 112 -6.62 -6.63 31.69
N TYR A 113 -6.01 -5.97 30.72
CA TYR A 113 -6.14 -6.30 29.28
C TYR A 113 -4.84 -6.91 28.74
N VAL A 114 -4.86 -8.22 28.51
CA VAL A 114 -3.79 -8.91 27.81
C VAL A 114 -4.16 -8.99 26.31
N SER A 115 -3.36 -8.36 25.46
CA SER A 115 -3.60 -8.47 24.03
C SER A 115 -3.43 -9.92 23.58
N HIS A 116 -4.40 -10.46 22.83
CA HIS A 116 -4.28 -11.80 22.21
C HIS A 116 -2.97 -11.96 21.40
N ARG A 117 -2.31 -10.87 21.05
CA ARG A 117 -1.02 -10.87 20.34
C ARG A 117 0.17 -11.14 21.26
N GLU A 118 0.03 -11.02 22.56
CA GLU A 118 1.09 -11.38 23.51
C GLU A 118 1.32 -12.89 23.55
N GLU A 119 0.27 -13.67 23.27
CA GLU A 119 0.34 -15.14 23.16
C GLU A 119 0.83 -15.62 21.79
N MET A 120 0.91 -14.71 20.80
CA MET A 120 1.35 -15.07 19.44
C MET A 120 2.87 -15.16 19.35
N VAL A 121 3.38 -16.38 19.32
CA VAL A 121 4.78 -16.65 19.02
C VAL A 121 4.99 -16.49 17.51
N SER A 122 5.84 -15.53 17.12
CA SER A 122 6.23 -15.36 15.71
C SER A 122 7.13 -16.52 15.29
N SER A 123 6.88 -17.09 14.10
CA SER A 123 7.73 -18.12 13.50
C SER A 123 8.66 -17.53 12.45
N ALA A 124 9.91 -17.98 12.46
CA ALA A 124 10.87 -17.59 11.45
C ALA A 124 10.59 -18.30 10.12
N THR A 125 10.88 -17.60 9.02
CA THR A 125 10.76 -18.15 7.67
C THR A 125 12.03 -17.88 6.85
N PRO A 126 12.35 -18.73 5.83
CA PRO A 126 13.51 -18.53 4.99
C PRO A 126 13.45 -17.18 4.25
N PHE A 127 14.54 -16.42 4.29
CA PHE A 127 14.61 -15.06 3.75
C PHE A 127 14.18 -14.95 2.28
N PHE A 128 14.75 -15.77 1.40
CA PHE A 128 14.46 -15.69 -0.04
C PHE A 128 13.04 -16.14 -0.38
N GLU A 129 12.52 -17.12 0.33
CA GLU A 129 11.13 -17.58 0.17
C GLU A 129 10.15 -16.48 0.59
N THR A 130 10.38 -15.87 1.74
CA THR A 130 9.57 -14.79 2.28
C THR A 130 9.62 -13.55 1.38
N PHE A 131 10.82 -13.16 0.93
CA PHE A 131 11.00 -12.08 -0.04
C PHE A 131 10.19 -12.34 -1.31
N TRP A 132 10.39 -13.52 -1.91
CA TRP A 132 9.76 -13.86 -3.19
C TRP A 132 8.25 -14.01 -3.07
N SER A 133 7.79 -14.55 -1.95
CA SER A 133 6.37 -14.67 -1.66
C SER A 133 5.68 -13.30 -1.63
N LEU A 134 6.21 -12.33 -0.88
CA LEU A 134 5.63 -10.98 -0.84
C LEU A 134 5.83 -10.24 -2.17
N PHE A 135 7.00 -10.32 -2.77
CA PHE A 135 7.31 -9.62 -4.03
C PHE A 135 6.44 -10.10 -5.19
N ARG A 136 6.06 -11.38 -5.23
CA ARG A 136 5.24 -11.97 -6.28
C ARG A 136 3.75 -11.96 -5.94
N ASN A 137 3.46 -12.23 -4.68
CA ASN A 137 2.08 -12.39 -4.24
C ASN A 137 1.70 -11.33 -3.25
N SER A 138 0.73 -10.80 -2.96
CA SER A 138 0.39 -9.87 -1.89
C SER A 138 0.37 -10.54 -0.52
N ALA A 139 0.43 -9.74 0.52
CA ALA A 139 0.17 -10.21 1.87
C ALA A 139 -1.33 -10.48 2.09
N GLN A 140 -1.65 -11.28 3.09
CA GLN A 140 -2.99 -11.80 3.35
C GLN A 140 -4.08 -10.70 3.44
N HIS A 141 -3.78 -9.57 4.04
CA HIS A 141 -4.76 -8.49 4.29
C HIS A 141 -4.65 -7.31 3.33
N ALA A 142 -3.64 -7.30 2.46
CA ALA A 142 -3.38 -6.23 1.49
C ALA A 142 -3.27 -6.81 0.07
N PRO A 143 -4.35 -7.37 -0.49
CA PRO A 143 -4.33 -8.01 -1.80
C PRO A 143 -4.15 -6.96 -2.89
N SER A 144 -2.94 -6.92 -3.47
CA SER A 144 -2.60 -5.96 -4.54
C SER A 144 -2.71 -6.55 -5.94
N LEU A 145 -2.79 -7.86 -6.09
CA LEU A 145 -2.85 -8.58 -7.38
C LEU A 145 -1.72 -8.20 -8.35
N HIS A 146 -0.65 -7.62 -7.84
CA HIS A 146 0.45 -7.04 -8.61
C HIS A 146 1.26 -8.06 -9.41
N LYS A 147 1.12 -9.35 -9.13
CA LYS A 147 1.75 -10.42 -9.94
C LYS A 147 1.46 -10.28 -11.45
N TYR A 148 0.32 -9.69 -11.80
CA TYR A 148 -0.05 -9.42 -13.19
C TYR A 148 0.58 -8.15 -13.74
N LEU A 149 1.09 -7.27 -12.88
CA LEU A 149 1.69 -5.99 -13.23
C LEU A 149 3.22 -6.06 -13.33
N ILE A 150 3.87 -7.01 -12.65
CA ILE A 150 5.35 -7.10 -12.58
C ILE A 150 5.95 -7.16 -13.99
N LEU A 151 5.50 -8.09 -14.82
CA LEU A 151 6.06 -8.26 -16.16
C LEU A 151 5.85 -7.01 -17.03
N PRO A 152 4.65 -6.43 -17.18
CA PRO A 152 4.47 -5.17 -17.90
C PRO A 152 5.35 -4.03 -17.36
N ILE A 153 5.46 -3.87 -16.04
CA ILE A 153 6.29 -2.83 -15.43
C ILE A 153 7.76 -3.00 -15.81
N VAL A 154 8.31 -4.21 -15.64
CA VAL A 154 9.71 -4.50 -15.99
C VAL A 154 9.98 -4.24 -17.47
N ILE A 155 9.10 -4.70 -18.36
CA ILE A 155 9.21 -4.42 -19.79
C ILE A 155 9.20 -2.91 -20.06
N PHE A 156 8.30 -2.15 -19.46
CA PHE A 156 8.20 -0.71 -19.66
C PHE A 156 9.43 0.04 -19.12
N LEU A 157 9.96 -0.37 -17.98
CA LEU A 157 11.19 0.21 -17.43
C LEU A 157 12.40 -0.10 -18.31
N LEU A 158 12.54 -1.34 -18.80
CA LEU A 158 13.63 -1.73 -19.69
C LEU A 158 13.55 -0.97 -21.03
N LEU A 159 12.40 -0.95 -21.68
CA LEU A 159 12.21 -0.18 -22.91
C LEU A 159 12.44 1.32 -22.66
N GLY A 160 11.95 1.82 -21.52
CA GLY A 160 12.21 3.19 -21.09
C GLY A 160 13.70 3.50 -20.94
N ALA A 161 14.55 2.55 -20.53
CA ALA A 161 15.99 2.77 -20.40
C ALA A 161 16.67 3.13 -21.72
N PHE A 162 16.25 2.52 -22.82
CA PHE A 162 16.84 2.71 -24.15
C PHE A 162 16.28 3.89 -24.94
N CYS A 163 15.22 4.53 -24.46
CA CYS A 163 14.59 5.63 -25.18
C CYS A 163 15.22 6.98 -24.82
N LYS A 164 15.36 7.88 -25.83
CA LYS A 164 15.71 9.29 -25.59
C LYS A 164 14.58 9.98 -24.83
N LYS A 165 14.93 10.72 -23.78
CA LYS A 165 13.97 11.38 -22.90
C LYS A 165 14.22 12.88 -22.84
N GLU A 166 13.16 13.66 -22.95
CA GLU A 166 13.15 15.07 -22.54
C GLU A 166 13.32 15.15 -21.02
N GLU A 167 13.62 16.31 -20.49
CA GLU A 167 13.90 16.50 -19.05
C GLU A 167 12.75 16.00 -18.15
N THR A 168 11.52 16.36 -18.49
CA THR A 168 10.32 15.92 -17.76
C THR A 168 10.16 14.38 -17.79
N ASP A 169 10.40 13.76 -18.93
CA ASP A 169 10.28 12.31 -19.09
C ASP A 169 11.40 11.58 -18.35
N ARG A 170 12.57 12.20 -18.26
CA ARG A 170 13.69 11.70 -17.44
C ARG A 170 13.35 11.73 -15.95
N MET A 171 12.65 12.77 -15.49
CA MET A 171 12.18 12.83 -14.10
C MET A 171 11.15 11.75 -13.80
N ILE A 172 10.18 11.52 -14.70
CA ILE A 172 9.18 10.45 -14.54
C ILE A 172 9.85 9.09 -14.52
N TYR A 173 10.82 8.85 -15.41
CA TYR A 173 11.57 7.61 -15.44
C TYR A 173 12.36 7.37 -14.15
N LYS A 174 13.06 8.39 -13.65
CA LYS A 174 13.77 8.31 -12.36
C LYS A 174 12.80 8.02 -11.22
N ALA A 175 11.63 8.65 -11.21
CA ALA A 175 10.61 8.40 -10.20
C ALA A 175 10.11 6.94 -10.26
N ALA A 176 9.87 6.40 -11.46
CA ALA A 176 9.48 5.02 -11.65
C ALA A 176 10.58 4.04 -11.15
N VAL A 177 11.83 4.26 -11.51
CA VAL A 177 12.94 3.41 -11.04
C VAL A 177 13.08 3.47 -9.52
N ILE A 178 12.99 4.67 -8.92
CA ILE A 178 13.07 4.83 -7.46
C ILE A 178 11.90 4.12 -6.78
N ASN A 179 10.69 4.26 -7.30
CA ASN A 179 9.51 3.62 -6.73
C ASN A 179 9.58 2.09 -6.87
N PHE A 180 10.06 1.58 -8.00
CA PHE A 180 10.28 0.13 -8.18
C PHE A 180 11.32 -0.43 -7.19
N LEU A 181 12.41 0.31 -6.97
CA LEU A 181 13.40 -0.05 -5.95
C LEU A 181 12.80 0.01 -4.54
N PHE A 182 11.91 0.96 -4.27
CA PHE A 182 11.20 1.05 -3.00
C PHE A 182 10.28 -0.15 -2.77
N LEU A 183 9.55 -0.61 -3.79
CA LEU A 183 8.74 -1.83 -3.73
C LEU A 183 9.59 -3.07 -3.44
N ILE A 184 10.77 -3.20 -4.07
CA ILE A 184 11.75 -4.25 -3.74
C ILE A 184 12.20 -4.09 -2.29
N GLY A 185 12.50 -2.87 -1.85
CA GLY A 185 12.90 -2.54 -0.48
C GLY A 185 11.88 -2.97 0.57
N ILE A 186 10.59 -2.77 0.31
CA ILE A 186 9.50 -3.24 1.18
C ILE A 186 9.57 -4.78 1.33
N ALA A 187 9.73 -5.52 0.22
CA ALA A 187 9.81 -6.97 0.27
C ALA A 187 11.08 -7.48 1.00
N LEU A 188 12.22 -6.81 0.78
CA LEU A 188 13.47 -7.13 1.50
C LEU A 188 13.32 -6.86 3.00
N PHE A 189 12.73 -5.73 3.37
CA PHE A 189 12.49 -5.39 4.77
C PHE A 189 11.52 -6.37 5.43
N TYR A 190 10.46 -6.74 4.73
CA TYR A 190 9.53 -7.77 5.20
C TYR A 190 10.25 -9.10 5.45
N ALA A 191 11.04 -9.57 4.50
CA ALA A 191 11.82 -10.81 4.64
C ALA A 191 12.84 -10.72 5.78
N PHE A 192 13.51 -9.57 5.94
CA PHE A 192 14.42 -9.32 7.06
C PHE A 192 13.72 -9.45 8.42
N CYS A 193 12.53 -8.89 8.56
CA CYS A 193 11.74 -8.97 9.80
C CYS A 193 11.30 -10.40 10.16
N HIS A 194 11.33 -11.35 9.21
CA HIS A 194 10.98 -12.76 9.42
C HIS A 194 12.21 -13.67 9.56
N MET A 195 13.43 -13.12 9.54
CA MET A 195 14.64 -13.91 9.80
C MET A 195 14.68 -14.38 11.26
N THR A 196 15.25 -15.55 11.49
CA THR A 196 15.39 -16.17 12.82
C THR A 196 15.91 -15.19 13.86
N VAL A 197 16.99 -14.47 13.57
CA VAL A 197 17.60 -13.52 14.52
C VAL A 197 16.62 -12.42 14.96
N VAL A 198 15.82 -11.89 14.02
CA VAL A 198 14.84 -10.82 14.33
C VAL A 198 13.64 -11.39 15.07
N VAL A 199 13.19 -12.56 14.68
CA VAL A 199 12.07 -13.26 15.32
C VAL A 199 12.43 -13.68 16.74
N ASP A 200 13.61 -14.24 16.96
CA ASP A 200 14.11 -14.63 18.30
C ASP A 200 14.24 -13.41 19.20
N PHE A 201 14.81 -12.31 18.67
CA PHE A 201 14.85 -11.04 19.41
C PHE A 201 13.45 -10.57 19.79
N LYS A 202 12.51 -10.57 18.83
CA LYS A 202 11.12 -10.16 19.09
C LYS A 202 10.43 -11.05 20.13
N ASN A 203 10.66 -12.36 20.09
CA ASN A 203 10.09 -13.30 21.05
C ASN A 203 10.77 -13.22 22.44
N SER A 204 11.99 -12.65 22.52
CA SER A 204 12.70 -12.46 23.80
C SER A 204 12.33 -11.18 24.56
N VAL A 205 11.70 -10.22 23.88
CA VAL A 205 11.24 -8.95 24.49
C VAL A 205 9.78 -9.02 24.89
N THR A 206 9.38 -8.17 25.84
CA THR A 206 8.01 -8.08 26.35
C THR A 206 7.39 -6.72 26.01
N GLY A 207 6.08 -6.60 26.20
CA GLY A 207 5.33 -5.37 25.98
C GLY A 207 5.25 -4.94 24.53
N PHE A 208 5.17 -3.64 24.29
CA PHE A 208 4.91 -3.09 22.95
C PHE A 208 5.83 -3.63 21.86
N LEU A 209 7.13 -3.82 22.15
CA LEU A 209 8.10 -4.32 21.14
C LEU A 209 7.83 -5.77 20.74
N HIS A 210 7.24 -6.58 21.61
CA HIS A 210 6.88 -7.96 21.31
C HIS A 210 5.78 -8.04 20.25
N TYR A 211 4.71 -7.27 20.38
CA TYR A 211 3.55 -7.37 19.49
C TYR A 211 3.51 -6.32 18.38
N PHE A 212 4.41 -5.30 18.39
CA PHE A 212 4.46 -4.32 17.31
C PHE A 212 4.97 -4.93 16.00
N GLN A 213 4.18 -4.76 14.96
CA GLN A 213 4.44 -5.39 13.65
C GLN A 213 5.05 -4.37 12.68
N ILE A 214 6.31 -3.99 12.90
CA ILE A 214 7.03 -3.01 12.06
C ILE A 214 7.11 -3.43 10.58
N HIS A 215 7.04 -4.72 10.28
CA HIS A 215 7.10 -5.26 8.93
C HIS A 215 5.90 -4.92 8.05
N ARG A 216 4.86 -4.27 8.58
CA ARG A 216 3.62 -3.97 7.86
C ARG A 216 3.72 -2.87 6.80
N PHE A 217 4.92 -2.50 6.36
CA PHE A 217 5.12 -1.62 5.19
C PHE A 217 4.46 -2.17 3.91
N TYR A 218 4.20 -3.47 3.83
CA TYR A 218 3.47 -4.07 2.71
C TYR A 218 2.03 -3.54 2.53
N TRP A 219 1.46 -2.84 3.51
CA TRP A 219 0.18 -2.13 3.35
C TRP A 219 0.23 -1.04 2.27
N LEU A 220 1.42 -0.57 1.89
CA LEU A 220 1.60 0.35 0.77
C LEU A 220 1.46 -0.36 -0.60
N TYR A 221 1.65 -1.67 -0.67
CA TYR A 221 1.70 -2.41 -1.93
C TYR A 221 0.50 -2.16 -2.84
N PRO A 222 -0.77 -2.21 -2.37
CA PRO A 222 -1.90 -1.97 -3.25
C PRO A 222 -1.80 -0.64 -3.99
N ALA A 223 -1.47 0.44 -3.30
CA ALA A 223 -1.35 1.77 -3.91
C ALA A 223 -0.06 1.93 -4.74
N ASP A 224 1.07 1.46 -4.21
CA ASP A 224 2.39 1.69 -4.82
C ASP A 224 2.60 0.88 -6.11
N TRP A 225 2.13 -0.37 -6.19
CA TRP A 225 2.22 -1.15 -7.43
C TRP A 225 1.42 -0.52 -8.58
N TYR A 226 0.25 0.06 -8.27
CA TYR A 226 -0.55 0.75 -9.30
C TYR A 226 0.00 2.12 -9.64
N LEU A 227 0.64 2.81 -8.68
CA LEU A 227 1.42 4.01 -8.97
C LEU A 227 2.60 3.68 -9.88
N GLU A 228 3.34 2.61 -9.59
CA GLU A 228 4.47 2.16 -10.41
C GLU A 228 4.03 1.81 -11.83
N PHE A 229 2.94 1.08 -11.97
CA PHE A 229 2.35 0.77 -13.28
C PHE A 229 1.99 2.05 -14.06
N ALA A 230 1.39 3.04 -13.38
CA ALA A 230 1.07 4.32 -14.00
C ALA A 230 2.33 5.09 -14.43
N LEU A 231 3.38 5.11 -13.61
CA LEU A 231 4.65 5.76 -13.91
C LEU A 231 5.37 5.08 -15.08
N ALA A 232 5.51 3.76 -15.05
CA ALA A 232 6.17 2.98 -16.08
C ALA A 232 5.45 3.12 -17.45
N ALA A 233 4.12 3.03 -17.47
CA ALA A 233 3.32 3.27 -18.65
C ALA A 233 3.45 4.71 -19.16
N ALA A 234 3.50 5.71 -18.28
CA ALA A 234 3.66 7.10 -18.65
C ALA A 234 5.02 7.38 -19.30
N VAL A 235 6.08 6.71 -18.85
CA VAL A 235 7.41 6.81 -19.46
C VAL A 235 7.32 6.47 -20.95
N LEU A 236 6.79 5.30 -21.29
CA LEU A 236 6.71 4.87 -22.70
C LEU A 236 5.72 5.70 -23.52
N TRP A 237 4.57 6.05 -22.93
CA TRP A 237 3.56 6.85 -23.63
C TRP A 237 4.06 8.21 -24.09
N ARG A 238 4.93 8.82 -23.30
CA ARG A 238 5.50 10.17 -23.54
C ARG A 238 6.78 10.13 -24.36
N THR A 239 7.48 9.01 -24.36
CA THR A 239 8.78 8.88 -25.03
C THR A 239 8.61 8.86 -26.56
N LYS A 240 9.39 9.64 -27.26
CA LYS A 240 9.48 9.60 -28.72
C LYS A 240 10.41 8.47 -29.13
N VAL A 241 9.94 7.55 -29.96
CA VAL A 241 10.82 6.55 -30.57
C VAL A 241 11.68 7.26 -31.61
N PRO A 242 13.02 7.11 -31.59
CA PRO A 242 13.89 7.69 -32.60
C PRO A 242 13.48 7.17 -34.00
N HIS A 243 13.44 8.04 -35.00
CA HIS A 243 13.19 7.77 -36.40
C HIS A 243 11.74 7.53 -36.88
N THR A 244 10.73 7.83 -36.09
CA THR A 244 9.35 7.82 -36.61
C THR A 244 8.71 9.19 -36.43
N ASP A 245 8.87 10.04 -37.42
CA ASP A 245 8.02 11.23 -37.54
C ASP A 245 6.56 10.78 -37.70
N SER A 246 5.72 11.32 -36.83
CA SER A 246 4.26 11.37 -36.90
C SER A 246 3.42 10.08 -36.77
N ARG A 247 3.95 8.87 -36.73
CA ARG A 247 3.12 7.64 -36.74
C ARG A 247 3.32 6.76 -35.48
N MET A 248 3.23 7.36 -34.31
CA MET A 248 3.33 6.62 -33.04
C MET A 248 2.04 5.85 -32.65
N LEU A 249 1.01 5.89 -33.48
CA LEU A 249 -0.27 5.23 -33.17
C LEU A 249 -0.10 3.72 -32.90
N PRO A 250 0.63 2.94 -33.73
CA PRO A 250 0.79 1.51 -33.45
C PRO A 250 1.50 1.21 -32.14
N GLY A 251 2.55 1.96 -31.78
CA GLY A 251 3.27 1.77 -30.51
C GLY A 251 2.39 2.10 -29.29
N LYS A 252 1.61 3.17 -29.35
CA LYS A 252 0.66 3.53 -28.30
C LYS A 252 -0.47 2.50 -28.16
N LEU A 253 -0.94 1.93 -29.27
CA LEU A 253 -1.94 0.85 -29.24
C LEU A 253 -1.38 -0.42 -28.60
N VAL A 254 -0.12 -0.77 -28.87
CA VAL A 254 0.55 -1.91 -28.21
C VAL A 254 0.66 -1.66 -26.71
N ILE A 255 1.09 -0.46 -26.29
CA ILE A 255 1.13 -0.11 -24.85
C ILE A 255 -0.26 -0.19 -24.23
N LEU A 256 -1.28 0.34 -24.91
CA LEU A 256 -2.66 0.27 -24.44
C LEU A 256 -3.14 -1.18 -24.32
N ALA A 257 -2.88 -2.02 -25.32
CA ALA A 257 -3.24 -3.43 -25.30
C ALA A 257 -2.55 -4.18 -24.13
N VAL A 258 -1.25 -3.93 -23.93
CA VAL A 258 -0.50 -4.52 -22.80
C VAL A 258 -1.06 -4.03 -21.46
N CYS A 259 -1.47 -2.76 -21.36
CA CYS A 259 -2.12 -2.23 -20.15
C CYS A 259 -3.53 -2.81 -19.93
N LEU A 260 -4.26 -3.16 -20.98
CA LEU A 260 -5.59 -3.75 -20.85
C LEU A 260 -5.56 -5.21 -20.37
N LEU A 261 -4.54 -5.98 -20.69
CA LEU A 261 -4.44 -7.38 -20.27
C LEU A 261 -4.48 -7.56 -18.75
N PRO A 262 -3.65 -6.87 -17.95
CA PRO A 262 -3.77 -6.92 -16.49
C PRO A 262 -5.13 -6.43 -15.99
N THR A 263 -5.69 -5.38 -16.61
CA THR A 263 -7.00 -4.84 -16.24
C THR A 263 -8.11 -5.88 -16.42
N LEU A 264 -8.14 -6.56 -17.56
CA LEU A 264 -9.12 -7.63 -17.83
C LEU A 264 -8.96 -8.79 -16.85
N GLN A 265 -7.72 -9.17 -16.52
CA GLN A 265 -7.46 -10.22 -15.54
C GLN A 265 -7.93 -9.82 -14.13
N LEU A 266 -7.71 -8.57 -13.72
CA LEU A 266 -8.19 -8.04 -12.44
C LEU A 266 -9.72 -8.01 -12.38
N LEU A 267 -10.38 -7.60 -13.45
CA LEU A 267 -11.85 -7.62 -13.53
C LEU A 267 -12.39 -9.05 -13.45
N LYS A 268 -11.74 -10.02 -14.10
CA LYS A 268 -12.12 -11.43 -14.01
C LYS A 268 -11.98 -11.98 -12.58
N VAL A 269 -10.88 -11.68 -11.90
CA VAL A 269 -10.66 -12.09 -10.51
C VAL A 269 -11.70 -11.46 -9.60
N ASN A 270 -11.97 -10.16 -9.76
CA ASN A 270 -12.94 -9.45 -8.94
C ASN A 270 -14.38 -9.94 -9.20
N SER A 271 -14.76 -10.20 -10.44
CA SER A 271 -16.09 -10.77 -10.76
C SER A 271 -16.28 -12.15 -10.12
N GLY A 272 -15.24 -12.98 -10.08
CA GLY A 272 -15.27 -14.25 -9.37
C GLY A 272 -15.53 -14.08 -7.87
N MET A 273 -14.92 -13.09 -7.23
CA MET A 273 -15.18 -12.78 -5.81
C MET A 273 -16.61 -12.27 -5.58
N TYR A 274 -17.14 -11.42 -6.46
CA TYR A 274 -18.54 -10.96 -6.37
C TYR A 274 -19.54 -12.10 -6.51
N LEU A 275 -19.31 -13.01 -7.41
CA LEU A 275 -20.15 -14.22 -7.55
C LEU A 275 -20.10 -15.05 -6.26
N ASN A 276 -18.92 -15.20 -5.66
CA ASN A 276 -18.76 -15.91 -4.40
C ASN A 276 -19.50 -15.24 -3.25
N VAL A 277 -19.44 -13.92 -3.11
CA VAL A 277 -20.20 -13.18 -2.09
C VAL A 277 -21.71 -13.33 -2.31
N ASN A 278 -22.19 -13.27 -3.55
CA ASN A 278 -23.61 -13.48 -3.85
C ASN A 278 -24.05 -14.94 -3.55
N GLN A 279 -23.18 -15.91 -3.77
CA GLN A 279 -23.45 -17.31 -3.41
C GLN A 279 -23.56 -17.49 -1.89
N ILE A 280 -22.70 -16.81 -1.11
CA ILE A 280 -22.79 -16.80 0.35
C ILE A 280 -24.11 -16.20 0.81
N ASN A 281 -24.49 -15.04 0.27
CA ASN A 281 -25.72 -14.36 0.63
C ASN A 281 -26.99 -15.15 0.24
N ASN A 282 -26.93 -15.99 -0.79
CA ASN A 282 -28.03 -16.80 -1.26
C ASN A 282 -28.07 -18.23 -0.65
N GLY A 283 -27.22 -18.50 0.34
CA GLY A 283 -27.21 -19.81 1.03
C GLY A 283 -26.67 -20.97 0.19
N SER A 284 -26.20 -20.73 -1.02
CA SER A 284 -25.51 -21.73 -1.85
C SER A 284 -24.05 -21.81 -1.43
N GLY A 285 -23.79 -22.56 -0.35
CA GLY A 285 -22.55 -22.54 0.42
C GLY A 285 -21.27 -22.65 -0.40
N ILE A 286 -20.37 -21.71 -0.18
CA ILE A 286 -18.94 -21.97 -0.29
C ILE A 286 -18.57 -22.68 1.00
N THR A 287 -18.19 -23.92 0.88
CA THR A 287 -17.62 -24.70 1.97
C THR A 287 -16.47 -23.93 2.61
N GLY A 288 -16.64 -23.48 3.85
CA GLY A 288 -15.66 -22.74 4.63
C GLY A 288 -16.01 -21.32 5.03
N TYR A 289 -17.13 -20.76 4.56
CA TYR A 289 -17.69 -19.53 5.11
C TYR A 289 -18.96 -19.85 5.89
N ILE A 290 -18.83 -19.86 7.18
CA ILE A 290 -19.96 -19.87 8.11
C ILE A 290 -20.61 -18.48 8.03
N SER A 291 -21.93 -18.39 7.90
CA SER A 291 -22.62 -17.08 8.04
C SER A 291 -22.38 -16.55 9.45
N TRP A 292 -22.35 -15.21 9.61
CA TRP A 292 -22.23 -14.60 10.93
C TRP A 292 -23.20 -15.20 11.94
N GLU A 293 -24.41 -15.48 11.51
CA GLU A 293 -25.47 -16.05 12.34
C GLU A 293 -25.17 -17.48 12.77
N SER A 294 -24.59 -18.32 11.89
CA SER A 294 -24.21 -19.68 12.26
C SER A 294 -22.97 -19.71 13.16
N TRP A 295 -22.04 -18.77 13.01
CA TRP A 295 -20.86 -18.69 13.87
C TRP A 295 -21.23 -18.29 15.31
N PHE A 296 -22.12 -17.28 15.47
CA PHE A 296 -22.65 -16.92 16.76
C PHE A 296 -23.57 -18.00 17.37
N ALA A 297 -24.31 -18.72 16.54
CA ALA A 297 -25.17 -19.80 17.03
C ALA A 297 -24.36 -21.02 17.50
N GLU A 298 -23.23 -21.34 16.88
CA GLU A 298 -22.36 -22.43 17.36
C GLU A 298 -21.67 -22.08 18.67
N ASP A 299 -21.20 -20.86 18.88
CA ASP A 299 -20.61 -20.42 20.15
C ASP A 299 -21.65 -20.40 21.29
N LEU A 300 -22.89 -19.95 21.01
CA LEU A 300 -23.98 -19.96 21.99
C LEU A 300 -24.54 -21.36 22.31
N MET A 301 -24.27 -22.36 21.46
CA MET A 301 -24.72 -23.73 21.69
C MET A 301 -23.67 -24.60 22.41
N GLN A 302 -22.45 -24.07 22.60
CA GLN A 302 -21.36 -24.74 23.33
C GLN A 302 -21.23 -24.26 24.79
N GLU A 303 -21.95 -23.22 25.20
CA GLU A 303 -22.15 -22.81 26.60
C GLU A 303 -23.44 -23.45 27.18
#